data_cce47f107529f37e268e312c8ab44e83
#
_entry.id   cce47f107529f37e268e312c8ab44e83
#
_cell.length_a   1.000
_cell.length_b   1.000
_cell.length_c   1.000
_cell.angle_alpha   90.00
_cell.angle_beta   90.00
_cell.angle_gamma   90.00
#
_symmetry.space_group_name_H-M   'P 1'
#
loop_
_entity.id
_entity.type
_entity.pdbx_description
1 polymer ?
#
loop_
_entity_poly.entity_id
_entity_poly.type
_entity_poly.pdbx_seq_one_letter_code
_entity_poly.pdbx_strand_id
1 'polypeptide(L)'
;MLRTKAHHQLDMCHGSLADKILLFALPLMASSMLQLLFNAADVIVVGQFAGQASLAAVGSTTSLINLLIALFVGLSVGANVVVARNLGGQRPKIVSRAVHTAIFLALVSGVFLGVFGFIMAHQLLVWMSSPADVIDLSTIYLRIYFLGMPATLAYNFGAAILRAQGDTKRPLYYLIVAGIVNVILNLFTVLVLHMDVAGVASATTISQYISAGLILRCLSKEEGPLRLNLKKLKMDKVILGHILQIGLPAGFQGIVFSLSNVLIQSSINSFGSTVMAGSAAANNIENFVYQAMNAFYQTNLTFTGQNYGAGDCKRVDKSLFYCQGFVILTGLILGNLAYFFGHPLVSIYNSDEAVIQQGIIRLGYIARTYALCGIMDTMVGSLRGLGYSIVPMVVSLIGACGLRIVWIFTIFQMDRTPENLYISYPISWIVTGAVHILYFLYVRRKAFALIKTDSHMAAEGRHPAAKV
;
A
#
# COMPACT_ATOMS: atom_id res chain seq x y z
N MET A 1 -22.64 -26.47 11.89
CA MET A 1 -23.67 -25.44 11.70
C MET A 1 -23.35 -24.31 12.68
N LEU A 2 -22.53 -23.34 12.31
CA LEU A 2 -22.21 -22.13 13.11
C LEU A 2 -22.51 -20.92 12.23
N ARG A 3 -23.79 -20.56 12.16
CA ARG A 3 -24.28 -19.33 11.57
C ARG A 3 -24.56 -18.33 12.68
N THR A 4 -23.54 -17.63 13.14
CA THR A 4 -23.70 -16.29 13.67
C THR A 4 -23.01 -15.35 12.69
N LYS A 5 -23.79 -14.79 11.78
CA LYS A 5 -23.35 -13.75 10.84
C LYS A 5 -22.96 -12.53 11.65
N ALA A 6 -21.69 -12.32 11.89
CA ALA A 6 -21.22 -10.97 12.19
C ALA A 6 -21.57 -10.09 10.99
N HIS A 7 -22.36 -9.03 11.19
CA HIS A 7 -22.94 -8.14 10.14
C HIS A 7 -21.91 -7.44 9.25
N HIS A 8 -20.60 -7.66 9.44
CA HIS A 8 -19.52 -6.97 8.75
C HIS A 8 -18.65 -7.84 7.85
N GLN A 9 -18.85 -9.17 7.84
CA GLN A 9 -18.03 -10.10 7.07
C GLN A 9 -18.63 -10.35 5.69
N LEU A 10 -17.84 -10.12 4.64
CA LEU A 10 -18.23 -10.43 3.27
C LEU A 10 -17.80 -11.87 2.92
N ASP A 11 -18.75 -12.72 2.53
CA ASP A 11 -18.44 -14.05 2.00
C ASP A 11 -17.85 -13.91 0.58
N MET A 12 -16.54 -14.13 0.44
CA MET A 12 -15.84 -14.01 -0.84
C MET A 12 -15.90 -15.29 -1.69
N CYS A 13 -16.28 -16.42 -1.06
CA CYS A 13 -16.27 -17.72 -1.74
C CYS A 13 -17.60 -18.08 -2.41
N HIS A 14 -18.71 -17.42 -2.07
CA HIS A 14 -20.05 -17.74 -2.62
C HIS A 14 -20.77 -16.50 -3.10
N GLY A 15 -21.80 -16.66 -3.95
CA GLY A 15 -22.68 -15.59 -4.45
C GLY A 15 -22.05 -14.70 -5.53
N SER A 16 -22.66 -13.54 -5.80
CA SER A 16 -22.19 -12.57 -6.82
C SER A 16 -20.80 -12.06 -6.52
N LEU A 17 -19.94 -11.97 -7.54
CA LEU A 17 -18.57 -11.48 -7.39
C LEU A 17 -18.47 -9.97 -7.59
N ALA A 18 -19.16 -9.44 -8.60
CA ALA A 18 -19.05 -8.03 -8.98
C ALA A 18 -19.42 -7.11 -7.81
N ASP A 19 -20.61 -7.34 -7.21
CA ASP A 19 -21.10 -6.55 -6.08
C ASP A 19 -20.17 -6.64 -4.88
N LYS A 20 -19.66 -7.86 -4.59
CA LYS A 20 -18.79 -8.10 -3.47
C LYS A 20 -17.41 -7.47 -3.63
N ILE A 21 -16.88 -7.47 -4.86
CA ILE A 21 -15.63 -6.79 -5.18
C ILE A 21 -15.79 -5.28 -4.97
N LEU A 22 -16.88 -4.68 -5.43
CA LEU A 22 -17.16 -3.26 -5.21
C LEU A 22 -17.36 -2.93 -3.73
N LEU A 23 -18.19 -3.71 -3.02
CA LEU A 23 -18.43 -3.53 -1.58
C LEU A 23 -17.15 -3.67 -0.73
N PHE A 24 -16.19 -4.45 -1.20
CA PHE A 24 -14.89 -4.60 -0.57
C PHE A 24 -13.92 -3.48 -0.96
N ALA A 25 -13.87 -3.10 -2.24
CA ALA A 25 -12.94 -2.11 -2.76
C ALA A 25 -13.27 -0.67 -2.33
N LEU A 26 -14.56 -0.29 -2.29
CA LEU A 26 -14.96 1.07 -1.95
C LEU A 26 -14.48 1.55 -0.56
N PRO A 27 -14.61 0.78 0.54
CA PRO A 27 -14.04 1.19 1.83
C PRO A 27 -12.51 1.23 1.82
N LEU A 28 -11.83 0.42 1.00
CA LEU A 28 -10.37 0.50 0.84
C LEU A 28 -9.96 1.78 0.13
N MET A 29 -10.67 2.14 -0.96
CA MET A 29 -10.47 3.44 -1.63
C MET A 29 -10.65 4.60 -0.66
N ALA A 30 -11.75 4.59 0.10
CA ALA A 30 -12.03 5.61 1.09
C ALA A 30 -10.93 5.70 2.15
N SER A 31 -10.42 4.54 2.64
CA SER A 31 -9.31 4.51 3.61
C SER A 31 -8.04 5.13 3.06
N SER A 32 -7.67 4.79 1.82
CA SER A 32 -6.46 5.33 1.18
C SER A 32 -6.57 6.82 0.88
N MET A 33 -7.73 7.28 0.42
CA MET A 33 -7.99 8.69 0.18
C MET A 33 -7.97 9.51 1.48
N LEU A 34 -8.57 8.98 2.55
CA LEU A 34 -8.53 9.61 3.87
C LEU A 34 -7.11 9.72 4.41
N GLN A 35 -6.26 8.72 4.22
CA GLN A 35 -4.85 8.80 4.62
C GLN A 35 -4.13 9.94 3.89
N LEU A 36 -4.37 10.10 2.57
CA LEU A 36 -3.81 11.23 1.81
C LEU A 36 -4.31 12.58 2.34
N LEU A 37 -5.61 12.68 2.65
CA LEU A 37 -6.20 13.91 3.17
C LEU A 37 -5.66 14.25 4.57
N PHE A 38 -5.48 13.28 5.45
CA PHE A 38 -4.90 13.50 6.78
C PHE A 38 -3.43 13.93 6.69
N ASN A 39 -2.63 13.30 5.81
CA ASN A 39 -1.27 13.74 5.56
C ASN A 39 -1.22 15.16 4.99
N ALA A 40 -2.14 15.51 4.10
CA ALA A 40 -2.24 16.87 3.59
C ALA A 40 -2.64 17.87 4.69
N ALA A 41 -3.56 17.50 5.59
CA ALA A 41 -3.96 18.32 6.73
C ALA A 41 -2.77 18.57 7.68
N ASP A 42 -1.94 17.54 7.96
CA ASP A 42 -0.73 17.68 8.77
C ASP A 42 0.23 18.72 8.15
N VAL A 43 0.48 18.60 6.83
CA VAL A 43 1.35 19.53 6.09
C VAL A 43 0.79 20.97 6.10
N ILE A 44 -0.53 21.13 5.93
CA ILE A 44 -1.20 22.43 5.95
C ILE A 44 -1.07 23.07 7.34
N VAL A 45 -1.34 22.34 8.41
CA VAL A 45 -1.23 22.86 9.78
C VAL A 45 0.20 23.30 10.08
N VAL A 46 1.20 22.49 9.72
CA VAL A 46 2.61 22.86 9.89
C VAL A 46 2.95 24.11 9.07
N GLY A 47 2.59 24.11 7.79
CA GLY A 47 2.93 25.22 6.88
C GLY A 47 2.30 26.56 7.26
N GLN A 48 1.06 26.53 7.75
CA GLN A 48 0.33 27.76 8.12
C GLN A 48 0.70 28.29 9.51
N PHE A 49 1.01 27.41 10.47
CA PHE A 49 1.10 27.79 11.88
C PHE A 49 2.44 27.52 12.55
N ALA A 50 3.30 26.64 11.99
CA ALA A 50 4.60 26.28 12.58
C ALA A 50 5.81 26.86 11.81
N GLY A 51 5.58 27.54 10.68
CA GLY A 51 6.61 28.21 9.90
C GLY A 51 7.35 27.36 8.88
N GLN A 52 8.17 28.03 8.04
CA GLN A 52 8.82 27.40 6.88
C GLN A 52 9.83 26.31 7.25
N ALA A 53 10.62 26.50 8.32
CA ALA A 53 11.59 25.51 8.77
C ALA A 53 10.92 24.22 9.23
N SER A 54 9.80 24.33 9.94
CA SER A 54 9.00 23.18 10.37
C SER A 54 8.37 22.44 9.19
N LEU A 55 7.88 23.16 8.19
CA LEU A 55 7.36 22.58 6.96
C LEU A 55 8.44 21.82 6.20
N ALA A 56 9.63 22.41 6.07
CA ALA A 56 10.78 21.77 5.43
C ALA A 56 11.22 20.51 6.20
N ALA A 57 11.18 20.54 7.54
CA ALA A 57 11.50 19.39 8.38
C ALA A 57 10.55 18.22 8.15
N VAL A 58 9.23 18.44 8.14
CA VAL A 58 8.23 17.42 7.88
C VAL A 58 8.34 16.89 6.45
N GLY A 59 8.48 17.77 5.47
CA GLY A 59 8.58 17.40 4.06
C GLY A 59 9.81 16.54 3.75
N SER A 60 10.98 16.90 4.27
CA SER A 60 12.24 16.17 4.04
C SER A 60 12.23 14.76 4.66
N THR A 61 11.52 14.56 5.76
CA THR A 61 11.47 13.27 6.47
C THR A 61 10.51 12.27 5.86
N THR A 62 9.50 12.72 5.10
CA THR A 62 8.45 11.87 4.53
C THR A 62 8.99 10.75 3.65
N SER A 63 9.98 11.04 2.80
CA SER A 63 10.59 10.04 1.91
C SER A 63 11.31 8.93 2.68
N LEU A 64 12.02 9.30 3.75
CA LEU A 64 12.72 8.35 4.63
C LEU A 64 11.73 7.44 5.37
N ILE A 65 10.68 8.04 5.92
CA ILE A 65 9.60 7.31 6.60
C ILE A 65 8.97 6.30 5.66
N ASN A 66 8.57 6.72 4.45
CA ASN A 66 7.96 5.85 3.46
C ASN A 66 8.88 4.69 3.05
N LEU A 67 10.18 4.97 2.86
CA LEU A 67 11.17 3.94 2.54
C LEU A 67 11.25 2.85 3.63
N LEU A 68 11.35 3.26 4.89
CA LEU A 68 11.48 2.34 6.03
C LEU A 68 10.18 1.55 6.28
N ILE A 69 9.02 2.18 6.09
CA ILE A 69 7.72 1.51 6.28
C ILE A 69 7.39 0.55 5.12
N ALA A 70 7.83 0.83 3.90
CA ALA A 70 7.47 0.05 2.71
C ALA A 70 7.72 -1.45 2.89
N LEU A 71 8.84 -1.83 3.51
CA LEU A 71 9.17 -3.23 3.78
C LEU A 71 8.11 -3.91 4.67
N PHE A 72 7.71 -3.24 5.73
CA PHE A 72 6.80 -3.80 6.72
C PHE A 72 5.33 -3.77 6.25
N VAL A 73 4.97 -2.79 5.44
CA VAL A 73 3.68 -2.79 4.72
C VAL A 73 3.62 -4.00 3.78
N GLY A 74 4.71 -4.30 3.06
CA GLY A 74 4.81 -5.52 2.26
C GLY A 74 4.63 -6.79 3.10
N LEU A 75 5.20 -6.87 4.29
CA LEU A 75 5.01 -8.00 5.20
C LEU A 75 3.53 -8.17 5.60
N SER A 76 2.78 -7.08 5.79
CA SER A 76 1.35 -7.14 6.07
C SER A 76 0.54 -7.72 4.91
N VAL A 77 0.98 -7.51 3.66
CA VAL A 77 0.42 -8.17 2.47
C VAL A 77 0.61 -9.69 2.56
N GLY A 78 1.81 -10.14 2.97
CA GLY A 78 2.08 -11.56 3.23
C GLY A 78 1.14 -12.15 4.28
N ALA A 79 0.92 -11.44 5.38
CA ALA A 79 -0.01 -11.85 6.42
C ALA A 79 -1.46 -11.96 5.89
N ASN A 80 -1.91 -10.98 5.08
CA ASN A 80 -3.23 -11.03 4.43
C ASN A 80 -3.39 -12.30 3.61
N VAL A 81 -2.46 -12.61 2.71
CA VAL A 81 -2.55 -13.79 1.81
C VAL A 81 -2.56 -15.09 2.60
N VAL A 82 -1.68 -15.23 3.61
CA VAL A 82 -1.63 -16.45 4.44
C VAL A 82 -2.92 -16.65 5.21
N VAL A 83 -3.49 -15.60 5.80
CA VAL A 83 -4.77 -15.68 6.52
C VAL A 83 -5.91 -15.95 5.55
N ALA A 84 -6.01 -15.20 4.44
CA ALA A 84 -7.07 -15.36 3.44
C ALA A 84 -7.12 -16.77 2.86
N ARG A 85 -5.95 -17.31 2.46
CA ARG A 85 -5.84 -18.66 1.90
C ARG A 85 -6.30 -19.74 2.88
N ASN A 86 -5.91 -19.65 4.15
CA ASN A 86 -6.29 -20.63 5.16
C ASN A 86 -7.73 -20.47 5.63
N LEU A 87 -8.31 -19.25 5.57
CA LEU A 87 -9.74 -19.03 5.77
C LEU A 87 -10.55 -19.71 4.67
N GLY A 88 -10.21 -19.48 3.41
CA GLY A 88 -10.86 -20.13 2.28
C GLY A 88 -10.74 -21.66 2.35
N GLY A 89 -9.57 -22.17 2.73
CA GLY A 89 -9.32 -23.61 2.92
C GLY A 89 -9.95 -24.21 4.20
N GLN A 90 -10.72 -23.45 4.97
CA GLN A 90 -11.38 -23.87 6.21
C GLN A 90 -10.40 -24.53 7.21
N ARG A 91 -9.21 -23.94 7.40
CA ARG A 91 -8.15 -24.43 8.29
C ARG A 91 -8.05 -23.58 9.58
N PRO A 92 -9.00 -23.67 10.53
CA PRO A 92 -9.11 -22.73 11.66
C PRO A 92 -7.87 -22.71 12.56
N LYS A 93 -7.21 -23.86 12.77
CA LYS A 93 -5.97 -23.94 13.58
C LYS A 93 -4.83 -23.16 12.96
N ILE A 94 -4.67 -23.21 11.63
CA ILE A 94 -3.62 -22.48 10.91
C ILE A 94 -3.95 -20.99 10.89
N VAL A 95 -5.21 -20.62 10.67
CA VAL A 95 -5.67 -19.23 10.74
C VAL A 95 -5.34 -18.60 12.09
N SER A 96 -5.67 -19.29 13.20
CA SER A 96 -5.35 -18.78 14.53
C SER A 96 -3.84 -18.58 14.74
N ARG A 97 -3.02 -19.55 14.30
CA ARG A 97 -1.55 -19.43 14.36
C ARG A 97 -1.06 -18.27 13.49
N ALA A 98 -1.65 -18.06 12.30
CA ALA A 98 -1.29 -16.96 11.39
C ALA A 98 -1.62 -15.59 11.99
N VAL A 99 -2.79 -15.43 12.61
CA VAL A 99 -3.18 -14.19 13.29
C VAL A 99 -2.19 -13.84 14.42
N HIS A 100 -1.90 -14.80 15.29
CA HIS A 100 -0.97 -14.58 16.41
C HIS A 100 0.46 -14.29 15.92
N THR A 101 0.95 -15.03 14.91
CA THR A 101 2.27 -14.80 14.31
C THR A 101 2.36 -13.43 13.63
N ALA A 102 1.31 -13.03 12.89
CA ALA A 102 1.27 -11.74 12.19
C ALA A 102 1.30 -10.55 13.18
N ILE A 103 0.50 -10.60 14.24
CA ILE A 103 0.49 -9.53 15.26
C ILE A 103 1.79 -9.52 16.07
N PHE A 104 2.33 -10.71 16.42
CA PHE A 104 3.64 -10.81 17.08
C PHE A 104 4.75 -10.18 16.21
N LEU A 105 4.78 -10.52 14.92
CA LEU A 105 5.73 -9.93 13.96
C LEU A 105 5.58 -8.42 13.87
N ALA A 106 4.33 -7.91 13.80
CA ALA A 106 4.06 -6.48 13.75
C ALA A 106 4.60 -5.74 14.98
N LEU A 107 4.37 -6.27 16.18
CA LEU A 107 4.83 -5.65 17.42
C LEU A 107 6.35 -5.69 17.56
N VAL A 108 6.98 -6.84 17.30
CA VAL A 108 8.44 -6.98 17.37
C VAL A 108 9.12 -6.11 16.33
N SER A 109 8.66 -6.14 15.08
CA SER A 109 9.20 -5.30 14.01
C SER A 109 8.96 -3.82 14.29
N GLY A 110 7.80 -3.47 14.84
CA GLY A 110 7.47 -2.10 15.22
C GLY A 110 8.35 -1.55 16.32
N VAL A 111 8.59 -2.34 17.37
CA VAL A 111 9.53 -1.97 18.44
C VAL A 111 10.95 -1.86 17.90
N PHE A 112 11.39 -2.83 17.09
CA PHE A 112 12.71 -2.78 16.47
C PHE A 112 12.89 -1.52 15.62
N LEU A 113 11.94 -1.23 14.73
CA LEU A 113 11.99 -0.06 13.87
C LEU A 113 11.87 1.24 14.68
N GLY A 114 11.05 1.25 15.73
CA GLY A 114 10.91 2.37 16.65
C GLY A 114 12.22 2.71 17.35
N VAL A 115 12.86 1.72 17.95
CA VAL A 115 14.16 1.89 18.64
C VAL A 115 15.26 2.26 17.65
N PHE A 116 15.37 1.53 16.53
CA PHE A 116 16.35 1.81 15.49
C PHE A 116 16.19 3.24 14.94
N GLY A 117 14.97 3.61 14.54
CA GLY A 117 14.69 4.92 13.99
C GLY A 117 14.90 6.06 15.01
N PHE A 118 14.53 5.85 16.29
CA PHE A 118 14.75 6.83 17.34
C PHE A 118 16.26 7.11 17.57
N ILE A 119 17.08 6.05 17.61
CA ILE A 119 18.53 6.19 17.81
C ILE A 119 19.19 6.77 16.57
N MET A 120 18.84 6.26 15.39
CA MET A 120 19.48 6.61 14.12
C MET A 120 18.92 7.85 13.44
N ALA A 121 17.86 8.48 13.97
CA ALA A 121 17.16 9.60 13.32
C ALA A 121 18.11 10.70 12.81
N HIS A 122 19.00 11.19 13.67
CA HIS A 122 19.96 12.22 13.30
C HIS A 122 20.95 11.74 12.22
N GLN A 123 21.49 10.53 12.38
CA GLN A 123 22.48 9.98 11.43
C GLN A 123 21.88 9.73 10.05
N LEU A 124 20.62 9.26 9.99
CA LEU A 124 19.90 9.07 8.73
C LEU A 124 19.70 10.39 7.99
N LEU A 125 19.40 11.48 8.72
CA LEU A 125 19.26 12.82 8.14
C LEU A 125 20.61 13.38 7.66
N VAL A 126 21.70 13.12 8.39
CA VAL A 126 23.06 13.48 7.94
C VAL A 126 23.40 12.76 6.63
N TRP A 127 23.11 11.46 6.52
CA TRP A 127 23.31 10.70 5.28
C TRP A 127 22.46 11.20 4.12
N MET A 128 21.30 11.79 4.41
CA MET A 128 20.45 12.45 3.40
C MET A 128 20.87 13.87 3.07
N SER A 129 21.96 14.38 3.65
CA SER A 129 22.44 15.75 3.46
C SER A 129 21.38 16.80 3.80
N SER A 130 20.62 16.57 4.88
CA SER A 130 19.63 17.54 5.35
C SER A 130 20.30 18.85 5.76
N PRO A 131 19.71 20.02 5.40
CA PRO A 131 20.27 21.33 5.74
C PRO A 131 20.43 21.53 7.25
N ALA A 132 21.50 22.25 7.66
CA ALA A 132 21.85 22.45 9.07
C ALA A 132 20.78 23.22 9.87
N ASP A 133 20.01 24.09 9.22
CA ASP A 133 18.93 24.87 9.81
C ASP A 133 17.64 24.07 10.05
N VAL A 134 17.52 22.88 9.45
CA VAL A 134 16.32 22.04 9.50
C VAL A 134 16.57 20.71 10.23
N ILE A 135 17.83 20.26 10.30
CA ILE A 135 18.17 18.90 10.77
C ILE A 135 17.73 18.63 12.21
N ASP A 136 17.79 19.62 13.09
CA ASP A 136 17.38 19.46 14.50
C ASP A 136 15.86 19.25 14.61
N LEU A 137 15.07 20.07 13.90
CA LEU A 137 13.62 19.94 13.84
C LEU A 137 13.20 18.60 13.20
N SER A 138 13.86 18.22 12.12
CA SER A 138 13.66 16.93 11.45
C SER A 138 14.00 15.75 12.38
N THR A 139 15.05 15.86 13.17
CA THR A 139 15.46 14.83 14.14
C THR A 139 14.40 14.66 15.23
N ILE A 140 13.89 15.76 15.78
CA ILE A 140 12.81 15.73 16.79
C ILE A 140 11.56 15.08 16.18
N TYR A 141 11.14 15.52 14.99
CA TYR A 141 9.99 14.95 14.29
C TYR A 141 10.13 13.45 14.08
N LEU A 142 11.27 13.00 13.53
CA LEU A 142 11.52 11.57 13.27
C LEU A 142 11.54 10.75 14.55
N ARG A 143 12.19 11.21 15.60
CA ARG A 143 12.23 10.48 16.88
C ARG A 143 10.83 10.23 17.43
N ILE A 144 9.99 11.27 17.47
CA ILE A 144 8.61 11.14 17.95
C ILE A 144 7.81 10.23 17.02
N TYR A 145 7.96 10.39 15.71
CA TYR A 145 7.27 9.56 14.72
C TYR A 145 7.62 8.08 14.85
N PHE A 146 8.90 7.76 15.06
CA PHE A 146 9.35 6.37 15.23
C PHE A 146 8.83 5.71 16.51
N LEU A 147 8.52 6.48 17.56
CA LEU A 147 7.81 5.94 18.73
C LEU A 147 6.40 5.42 18.36
N GLY A 148 5.81 5.90 17.28
CA GLY A 148 4.54 5.42 16.75
C GLY A 148 4.64 4.13 15.92
N MET A 149 5.84 3.65 15.57
CA MET A 149 5.99 2.49 14.67
C MET A 149 5.32 1.20 15.16
N PRO A 150 5.40 0.84 16.45
CA PRO A 150 4.69 -0.33 16.95
C PRO A 150 3.17 -0.26 16.67
N ALA A 151 2.60 0.92 16.85
CA ALA A 151 1.18 1.16 16.60
C ALA A 151 0.86 1.11 15.10
N THR A 152 1.66 1.77 14.27
CA THR A 152 1.50 1.78 12.81
C THR A 152 1.53 0.36 12.25
N LEU A 153 2.49 -0.45 12.64
CA LEU A 153 2.58 -1.83 12.16
C LEU A 153 1.46 -2.71 12.72
N ALA A 154 1.10 -2.56 14.00
CA ALA A 154 -0.04 -3.27 14.58
C ALA A 154 -1.35 -2.94 13.84
N TYR A 155 -1.59 -1.68 13.48
CA TYR A 155 -2.73 -1.30 12.66
C TYR A 155 -2.68 -1.94 11.27
N ASN A 156 -1.56 -1.84 10.55
CA ASN A 156 -1.43 -2.37 9.18
C ASN A 156 -1.65 -3.89 9.12
N PHE A 157 -1.04 -4.64 10.05
CA PHE A 157 -1.22 -6.09 10.11
C PHE A 157 -2.63 -6.47 10.58
N GLY A 158 -3.18 -5.77 11.57
CA GLY A 158 -4.56 -5.97 12.02
C GLY A 158 -5.58 -5.70 10.92
N ALA A 159 -5.39 -4.61 10.16
CA ALA A 159 -6.22 -4.30 9.00
C ALA A 159 -6.07 -5.36 7.89
N ALA A 160 -4.86 -5.88 7.67
CA ALA A 160 -4.60 -6.97 6.72
C ALA A 160 -5.35 -8.25 7.11
N ILE A 161 -5.39 -8.60 8.41
CA ILE A 161 -6.16 -9.75 8.94
C ILE A 161 -7.66 -9.55 8.75
N LEU A 162 -8.20 -8.36 9.08
CA LEU A 162 -9.62 -8.08 8.88
C LEU A 162 -10.00 -8.08 7.38
N ARG A 163 -9.16 -7.53 6.52
CA ARG A 163 -9.34 -7.63 5.06
C ARG A 163 -9.35 -9.07 4.59
N ALA A 164 -8.46 -9.92 5.11
CA ALA A 164 -8.43 -11.34 4.78
C ALA A 164 -9.74 -12.06 5.12
N GLN A 165 -10.48 -11.58 6.12
CA GLN A 165 -11.81 -12.06 6.54
C GLN A 165 -12.95 -11.50 5.69
N GLY A 166 -12.72 -10.48 4.88
CA GLY A 166 -13.77 -9.79 4.11
C GLY A 166 -14.28 -8.50 4.74
N ASP A 167 -13.60 -8.00 5.76
CA ASP A 167 -13.99 -6.77 6.44
C ASP A 167 -13.04 -5.61 6.14
N THR A 168 -13.51 -4.71 5.31
CA THR A 168 -12.81 -3.46 4.96
C THR A 168 -13.42 -2.24 5.66
N LYS A 169 -14.63 -2.38 6.25
CA LYS A 169 -15.36 -1.27 6.86
C LYS A 169 -14.82 -0.91 8.23
N ARG A 170 -14.56 -1.90 9.09
CA ARG A 170 -14.06 -1.63 10.45
C ARG A 170 -12.69 -0.95 10.43
N PRO A 171 -11.68 -1.39 9.64
CA PRO A 171 -10.43 -0.64 9.50
C PRO A 171 -10.63 0.80 9.05
N LEU A 172 -11.57 1.07 8.11
CA LEU A 172 -11.93 2.42 7.70
C LEU A 172 -12.47 3.26 8.86
N TYR A 173 -13.40 2.72 9.65
CA TYR A 173 -13.98 3.46 10.80
C TYR A 173 -12.91 3.80 11.85
N TYR A 174 -11.97 2.88 12.12
CA TYR A 174 -10.87 3.14 13.05
C TYR A 174 -9.91 4.20 12.52
N LEU A 175 -9.70 4.23 11.22
CA LEU A 175 -8.90 5.28 10.57
C LEU A 175 -9.59 6.64 10.64
N ILE A 176 -10.92 6.69 10.42
CA ILE A 176 -11.70 7.93 10.55
C ILE A 176 -11.58 8.50 11.98
N VAL A 177 -11.80 7.66 12.99
CA VAL A 177 -11.68 8.08 14.39
C VAL A 177 -10.28 8.60 14.69
N ALA A 178 -9.25 7.85 14.30
CA ALA A 178 -7.86 8.25 14.52
C ALA A 178 -7.50 9.54 13.76
N GLY A 179 -8.00 9.70 12.53
CA GLY A 179 -7.75 10.90 11.73
C GLY A 179 -8.43 12.15 12.28
N ILE A 180 -9.67 12.05 12.78
CA ILE A 180 -10.34 13.17 13.45
C ILE A 180 -9.55 13.58 14.70
N VAL A 181 -9.12 12.61 15.51
CA VAL A 181 -8.30 12.87 16.69
C VAL A 181 -6.97 13.50 16.31
N ASN A 182 -6.32 13.01 15.23
CA ASN A 182 -5.08 13.58 14.70
C ASN A 182 -5.24 15.07 14.38
N VAL A 183 -6.26 15.44 13.59
CA VAL A 183 -6.51 16.85 13.21
C VAL A 183 -6.77 17.73 14.44
N ILE A 184 -7.60 17.26 15.39
CA ILE A 184 -7.88 18.00 16.61
C ILE A 184 -6.61 18.19 17.45
N LEU A 185 -5.82 17.14 17.62
CA LEU A 185 -4.57 17.20 18.38
C LEU A 185 -3.53 18.08 17.68
N ASN A 186 -3.41 18.02 16.34
CA ASN A 186 -2.53 18.91 15.58
C ASN A 186 -2.84 20.37 15.84
N LEU A 187 -4.11 20.75 15.71
CA LEU A 187 -4.53 22.13 15.99
C LEU A 187 -4.27 22.52 17.45
N PHE A 188 -4.56 21.64 18.39
CA PHE A 188 -4.34 21.90 19.81
C PHE A 188 -2.84 22.04 20.15
N THR A 189 -1.99 21.11 19.69
CA THR A 189 -0.56 21.11 20.01
C THR A 189 0.19 22.26 19.34
N VAL A 190 -0.21 22.62 18.12
CA VAL A 190 0.45 23.71 17.37
C VAL A 190 -0.07 25.09 17.78
N LEU A 191 -1.41 25.28 17.87
CA LEU A 191 -2.00 26.60 18.16
C LEU A 191 -2.03 26.96 19.64
N VAL A 192 -2.25 25.96 20.52
CA VAL A 192 -2.41 26.23 21.97
C VAL A 192 -1.12 25.97 22.73
N LEU A 193 -0.42 24.86 22.42
CA LEU A 193 0.80 24.48 23.12
C LEU A 193 2.07 25.02 22.45
N HIS A 194 1.99 25.54 21.24
CA HIS A 194 3.11 26.08 20.45
C HIS A 194 4.29 25.09 20.31
N MET A 195 3.96 23.80 20.07
CA MET A 195 4.96 22.71 20.04
C MET A 195 5.57 22.49 18.64
N ASP A 196 5.22 23.28 17.63
CA ASP A 196 5.72 23.19 16.25
C ASP A 196 5.71 21.73 15.70
N VAL A 197 6.85 21.27 15.15
CA VAL A 197 7.00 19.91 14.59
C VAL A 197 6.79 18.81 15.64
N ALA A 198 7.17 19.04 16.89
CA ALA A 198 6.97 18.07 17.96
C ALA A 198 5.50 17.85 18.26
N GLY A 199 4.68 18.90 18.14
CA GLY A 199 3.23 18.84 18.31
C GLY A 199 2.59 17.94 17.26
N VAL A 200 2.91 18.15 15.99
CA VAL A 200 2.35 17.39 14.88
C VAL A 200 2.82 15.92 14.94
N ALA A 201 4.09 15.66 15.20
CA ALA A 201 4.60 14.30 15.36
C ALA A 201 3.91 13.57 16.52
N SER A 202 3.68 14.27 17.65
CA SER A 202 2.98 13.70 18.81
C SER A 202 1.51 13.41 18.51
N ALA A 203 0.80 14.32 17.84
CA ALA A 203 -0.58 14.11 17.41
C ALA A 203 -0.71 12.89 16.48
N THR A 204 0.18 12.76 15.50
CA THR A 204 0.24 11.61 14.59
C THR A 204 0.52 10.33 15.35
N THR A 205 1.50 10.33 16.25
CA THR A 205 1.84 9.15 17.07
C THR A 205 0.68 8.71 17.96
N ILE A 206 0.02 9.63 18.65
CA ILE A 206 -1.15 9.35 19.51
C ILE A 206 -2.29 8.76 18.66
N SER A 207 -2.61 9.35 17.51
CA SER A 207 -3.65 8.85 16.61
C SER A 207 -3.36 7.45 16.09
N GLN A 208 -2.10 7.14 15.80
CA GLN A 208 -1.66 5.79 15.42
C GLN A 208 -1.90 4.78 16.56
N TYR A 209 -1.60 5.13 17.82
CA TYR A 209 -1.90 4.26 18.97
C TYR A 209 -3.41 4.07 19.16
N ILE A 210 -4.23 5.08 18.90
CA ILE A 210 -5.70 4.96 18.96
C ILE A 210 -6.18 3.96 17.91
N SER A 211 -5.78 4.09 16.64
CA SER A 211 -6.17 3.17 15.57
C SER A 211 -5.70 1.74 15.84
N ALA A 212 -4.45 1.57 16.34
CA ALA A 212 -3.90 0.28 16.74
C ALA A 212 -4.67 -0.34 17.91
N GLY A 213 -4.98 0.44 18.93
CA GLY A 213 -5.78 -0.02 20.07
C GLY A 213 -7.18 -0.48 19.67
N LEU A 214 -7.84 0.27 18.78
CA LEU A 214 -9.15 -0.08 18.26
C LEU A 214 -9.13 -1.39 17.47
N ILE A 215 -8.12 -1.56 16.58
CA ILE A 215 -8.04 -2.77 15.76
C ILE A 215 -7.64 -4.01 16.58
N LEU A 216 -6.72 -3.89 17.54
CA LEU A 216 -6.35 -4.97 18.43
C LEU A 216 -7.51 -5.38 19.36
N ARG A 217 -8.26 -4.39 19.86
CA ARG A 217 -9.49 -4.64 20.62
C ARG A 217 -10.54 -5.35 19.77
N CYS A 218 -10.68 -4.95 18.50
CA CYS A 218 -11.57 -5.62 17.55
C CYS A 218 -11.19 -7.08 17.39
N LEU A 219 -9.94 -7.38 17.06
CA LEU A 219 -9.44 -8.75 16.89
C LEU A 219 -9.56 -9.58 18.17
N SER A 220 -9.38 -8.96 19.34
CA SER A 220 -9.54 -9.67 20.64
C SER A 220 -11.00 -10.06 20.93
N LYS A 221 -11.95 -9.33 20.37
CA LYS A 221 -13.39 -9.58 20.51
C LYS A 221 -13.97 -10.43 19.38
N GLU A 222 -13.17 -10.75 18.35
CA GLU A 222 -13.59 -11.65 17.28
C GLU A 222 -13.93 -13.04 17.83
N GLU A 223 -14.80 -13.73 17.13
CA GLU A 223 -15.14 -15.12 17.41
C GLU A 223 -14.36 -16.08 16.49
N GLY A 224 -14.21 -17.31 16.93
CA GLY A 224 -13.57 -18.35 16.12
C GLY A 224 -12.07 -18.19 15.93
N PRO A 225 -11.53 -18.57 14.75
CA PRO A 225 -10.08 -18.69 14.55
C PRO A 225 -9.34 -17.36 14.44
N LEU A 226 -10.05 -16.26 14.20
CA LEU A 226 -9.46 -14.91 14.09
C LEU A 226 -9.31 -14.21 15.44
N ARG A 227 -9.85 -14.79 16.51
CA ARG A 227 -9.76 -14.22 17.84
C ARG A 227 -8.30 -14.11 18.29
N LEU A 228 -7.87 -12.88 18.52
CA LEU A 228 -6.56 -12.58 19.06
C LEU A 228 -6.55 -12.72 20.59
N ASN A 229 -5.64 -13.52 21.11
CA ASN A 229 -5.38 -13.60 22.55
C ASN A 229 -3.95 -13.08 22.81
N LEU A 230 -3.85 -11.89 23.33
CA LEU A 230 -2.55 -11.22 23.58
C LEU A 230 -1.66 -12.03 24.55
N LYS A 231 -2.27 -12.82 25.48
CA LYS A 231 -1.51 -13.67 26.41
C LYS A 231 -0.93 -14.93 25.72
N LYS A 232 -1.45 -15.30 24.55
CA LYS A 232 -1.01 -16.46 23.76
C LYS A 232 -0.24 -16.07 22.51
N LEU A 233 0.25 -14.84 22.44
CA LEU A 233 1.09 -14.38 21.34
C LEU A 233 2.34 -15.25 21.24
N LYS A 234 2.47 -15.94 20.12
CA LYS A 234 3.59 -16.83 19.82
C LYS A 234 3.90 -16.79 18.35
N MET A 235 5.17 -16.73 18.03
CA MET A 235 5.65 -16.81 16.65
C MET A 235 5.74 -18.28 16.23
N ASP A 236 5.03 -18.61 15.16
CA ASP A 236 5.15 -19.90 14.49
C ASP A 236 6.12 -19.77 13.31
N LYS A 237 7.23 -20.50 13.35
CA LYS A 237 8.32 -20.41 12.35
C LYS A 237 7.85 -20.77 10.94
N VAL A 238 6.96 -21.76 10.80
CA VAL A 238 6.45 -22.17 9.48
C VAL A 238 5.55 -21.08 8.89
N ILE A 239 4.63 -20.57 9.68
CA ILE A 239 3.73 -19.47 9.27
C ILE A 239 4.54 -18.20 8.97
N LEU A 240 5.53 -17.88 9.80
CA LEU A 240 6.44 -16.77 9.55
C LEU A 240 7.14 -16.92 8.21
N GLY A 241 7.66 -18.12 7.90
CA GLY A 241 8.29 -18.40 6.61
C GLY A 241 7.37 -18.07 5.42
N HIS A 242 6.09 -18.45 5.50
CA HIS A 242 5.11 -18.13 4.44
C HIS A 242 4.77 -16.63 4.36
N ILE A 243 4.65 -15.96 5.50
CA ILE A 243 4.45 -14.49 5.53
C ILE A 243 5.66 -13.79 4.88
N LEU A 244 6.88 -14.20 5.22
CA LEU A 244 8.10 -13.63 4.68
C LEU A 244 8.26 -13.92 3.18
N GLN A 245 7.95 -15.14 2.74
CA GLN A 245 8.05 -15.53 1.32
C GLN A 245 7.21 -14.66 0.40
N ILE A 246 6.06 -14.18 0.87
CA ILE A 246 5.15 -13.31 0.12
C ILE A 246 5.45 -11.85 0.41
N GLY A 247 5.63 -11.51 1.68
CA GLY A 247 5.71 -10.14 2.14
C GLY A 247 7.05 -9.47 1.89
N LEU A 248 8.18 -10.16 2.07
CA LEU A 248 9.50 -9.57 1.80
C LEU A 248 9.65 -9.12 0.35
N PRO A 249 9.33 -9.96 -0.68
CA PRO A 249 9.39 -9.49 -2.06
C PRO A 249 8.45 -8.31 -2.32
N ALA A 250 7.26 -8.30 -1.70
CA ALA A 250 6.33 -7.18 -1.84
C ALA A 250 6.87 -5.87 -1.26
N GLY A 251 7.47 -5.93 -0.08
CA GLY A 251 8.10 -4.77 0.56
C GLY A 251 9.34 -4.29 -0.18
N PHE A 252 10.19 -5.23 -0.61
CA PHE A 252 11.39 -4.90 -1.38
C PHE A 252 11.06 -4.22 -2.72
N GLN A 253 9.99 -4.68 -3.39
CA GLN A 253 9.47 -4.02 -4.58
C GLN A 253 9.12 -2.55 -4.29
N GLY A 254 8.43 -2.26 -3.16
CA GLY A 254 8.10 -0.90 -2.76
C GLY A 254 9.33 0.00 -2.54
N ILE A 255 10.38 -0.53 -1.90
CA ILE A 255 11.65 0.17 -1.71
C ILE A 255 12.28 0.55 -3.05
N VAL A 256 12.39 -0.41 -3.97
CA VAL A 256 13.05 -0.17 -5.27
C VAL A 256 12.22 0.77 -6.15
N PHE A 257 10.88 0.70 -6.10
CA PHE A 257 10.02 1.69 -6.75
C PHE A 257 10.28 3.12 -6.23
N SER A 258 10.43 3.27 -4.91
CA SER A 258 10.75 4.57 -4.31
C SER A 258 12.11 5.10 -4.79
N LEU A 259 13.14 4.25 -4.85
CA LEU A 259 14.46 4.62 -5.38
C LEU A 259 14.41 5.00 -6.88
N SER A 260 13.68 4.23 -7.68
CA SER A 260 13.48 4.53 -9.11
C SER A 260 12.81 5.89 -9.31
N ASN A 261 11.80 6.21 -8.50
CA ASN A 261 11.13 7.51 -8.56
C ASN A 261 12.07 8.67 -8.20
N VAL A 262 13.04 8.49 -7.30
CA VAL A 262 14.07 9.49 -6.99
C VAL A 262 14.95 9.77 -8.22
N LEU A 263 15.36 8.74 -8.96
CA LEU A 263 16.15 8.91 -10.19
C LEU A 263 15.37 9.65 -11.28
N ILE A 264 14.09 9.32 -11.46
CA ILE A 264 13.20 10.01 -12.40
C ILE A 264 13.02 11.47 -11.99
N GLN A 265 12.82 11.72 -10.69
CA GLN A 265 12.70 13.08 -10.16
C GLN A 265 13.97 13.92 -10.40
N SER A 266 15.14 13.32 -10.30
CA SER A 266 16.40 13.98 -10.64
C SER A 266 16.43 14.45 -12.11
N SER A 267 15.90 13.63 -13.03
CA SER A 267 15.76 14.03 -14.46
C SER A 267 14.74 15.15 -14.65
N ILE A 268 13.62 15.13 -13.90
CA ILE A 268 12.63 16.22 -13.92
C ILE A 268 13.25 17.54 -13.42
N ASN A 269 14.06 17.47 -12.37
CA ASN A 269 14.71 18.63 -11.78
C ASN A 269 15.67 19.34 -12.77
N SER A 270 16.23 18.61 -13.74
CA SER A 270 17.11 19.19 -14.76
C SER A 270 16.41 20.14 -15.73
N PHE A 271 15.08 20.13 -15.79
CA PHE A 271 14.28 21.05 -16.64
C PHE A 271 14.00 22.41 -16.01
N GLY A 272 14.40 22.61 -14.75
CA GLY A 272 14.20 23.85 -14.02
C GLY A 272 12.92 23.87 -13.17
N SER A 273 12.75 24.98 -12.43
CA SER A 273 11.75 25.11 -11.37
C SER A 273 10.29 25.03 -11.86
N THR A 274 10.01 25.54 -13.06
CA THR A 274 8.66 25.55 -13.65
C THR A 274 8.16 24.11 -13.92
N VAL A 275 8.98 23.29 -14.58
CA VAL A 275 8.65 21.89 -14.86
C VAL A 275 8.58 21.08 -13.57
N MET A 276 9.50 21.34 -12.65
CA MET A 276 9.55 20.69 -11.34
C MET A 276 8.29 20.96 -10.53
N ALA A 277 7.83 22.20 -10.46
CA ALA A 277 6.62 22.59 -9.74
C ALA A 277 5.35 22.01 -10.38
N GLY A 278 5.22 22.11 -11.71
CA GLY A 278 4.10 21.50 -12.44
C GLY A 278 4.04 19.98 -12.29
N SER A 279 5.19 19.31 -12.37
CA SER A 279 5.32 17.88 -12.17
C SER A 279 4.96 17.46 -10.75
N ALA A 280 5.33 18.22 -9.73
CA ALA A 280 4.98 17.95 -8.34
C ALA A 280 3.48 18.09 -8.08
N ALA A 281 2.84 19.14 -8.61
CA ALA A 281 1.40 19.35 -8.52
C ALA A 281 0.63 18.19 -9.20
N ALA A 282 1.02 17.83 -10.42
CA ALA A 282 0.43 16.72 -11.14
C ALA A 282 0.59 15.38 -10.39
N ASN A 283 1.76 15.11 -9.80
CA ASN A 283 2.02 13.90 -9.03
C ASN A 283 1.10 13.76 -7.81
N ASN A 284 0.75 14.86 -7.14
CA ASN A 284 -0.21 14.84 -6.05
C ASN A 284 -1.60 14.42 -6.54
N ILE A 285 -2.05 14.91 -7.69
CA ILE A 285 -3.32 14.55 -8.32
C ILE A 285 -3.29 13.06 -8.75
N GLU A 286 -2.20 12.63 -9.38
CA GLU A 286 -1.96 11.25 -9.79
C GLU A 286 -2.05 10.27 -8.61
N ASN A 287 -1.57 10.65 -7.43
CA ASN A 287 -1.62 9.80 -6.23
C ASN A 287 -3.06 9.45 -5.82
N PHE A 288 -4.03 10.35 -5.97
CA PHE A 288 -5.44 10.03 -5.70
C PHE A 288 -5.97 8.98 -6.67
N VAL A 289 -5.65 9.11 -7.96
CA VAL A 289 -6.04 8.13 -8.99
C VAL A 289 -5.40 6.78 -8.70
N TYR A 290 -4.10 6.77 -8.38
CA TYR A 290 -3.36 5.55 -8.05
C TYR A 290 -3.93 4.83 -6.82
N GLN A 291 -4.25 5.55 -5.75
CA GLN A 291 -4.82 4.94 -4.54
C GLN A 291 -6.20 4.31 -4.80
N ALA A 292 -7.01 4.93 -5.65
CA ALA A 292 -8.28 4.35 -6.06
C ALA A 292 -8.08 3.00 -6.80
N MET A 293 -7.10 2.92 -7.70
CA MET A 293 -6.78 1.68 -8.42
C MET A 293 -6.13 0.63 -7.51
N ASN A 294 -5.27 1.05 -6.58
CA ASN A 294 -4.61 0.16 -5.62
C ASN A 294 -5.61 -0.61 -4.75
N ALA A 295 -6.81 -0.06 -4.50
CA ALA A 295 -7.87 -0.78 -3.82
C ALA A 295 -8.29 -2.05 -4.57
N PHE A 296 -8.29 -2.06 -5.91
CA PHE A 296 -8.59 -3.25 -6.71
C PHE A 296 -7.43 -4.27 -6.70
N TYR A 297 -6.18 -3.82 -6.64
CA TYR A 297 -5.04 -4.72 -6.37
C TYR A 297 -5.23 -5.46 -5.04
N GLN A 298 -5.52 -4.73 -3.95
CA GLN A 298 -5.75 -5.30 -2.62
C GLN A 298 -6.95 -6.25 -2.59
N THR A 299 -8.02 -5.88 -3.28
CA THR A 299 -9.24 -6.69 -3.43
C THR A 299 -8.93 -7.99 -4.16
N ASN A 300 -8.29 -7.90 -5.32
CA ASN A 300 -7.95 -9.06 -6.13
C ASN A 300 -7.02 -10.03 -5.39
N LEU A 301 -6.01 -9.50 -4.70
CA LEU A 301 -5.09 -10.28 -3.86
C LEU A 301 -5.86 -11.11 -2.82
N THR A 302 -6.79 -10.48 -2.12
CA THR A 302 -7.54 -11.13 -1.03
C THR A 302 -8.55 -12.15 -1.56
N PHE A 303 -9.33 -11.79 -2.59
CA PHE A 303 -10.29 -12.71 -3.23
C PHE A 303 -9.59 -13.90 -3.87
N THR A 304 -8.48 -13.68 -4.56
CA THR A 304 -7.65 -14.77 -5.12
C THR A 304 -7.16 -15.69 -4.02
N GLY A 305 -6.62 -15.15 -2.92
CA GLY A 305 -6.13 -15.95 -1.80
C GLY A 305 -7.23 -16.83 -1.17
N GLN A 306 -8.41 -16.27 -0.87
CA GLN A 306 -9.52 -17.04 -0.30
C GLN A 306 -10.06 -18.10 -1.27
N ASN A 307 -10.33 -17.73 -2.53
CA ASN A 307 -10.90 -18.65 -3.51
C ASN A 307 -9.91 -19.77 -3.90
N TYR A 308 -8.61 -19.44 -3.96
CA TYR A 308 -7.56 -20.44 -4.15
C TYR A 308 -7.49 -21.42 -2.96
N GLY A 309 -7.57 -20.90 -1.73
CA GLY A 309 -7.67 -21.72 -0.52
C GLY A 309 -8.90 -22.61 -0.48
N ALA A 310 -10.03 -22.13 -0.98
CA ALA A 310 -11.29 -22.90 -1.12
C ALA A 310 -11.27 -23.91 -2.28
N GLY A 311 -10.24 -23.92 -3.13
CA GLY A 311 -10.14 -24.81 -4.28
C GLY A 311 -10.98 -24.38 -5.49
N ASP A 312 -11.60 -23.19 -5.46
CA ASP A 312 -12.44 -22.70 -6.57
C ASP A 312 -11.63 -21.93 -7.62
N CYS A 313 -11.02 -22.70 -8.53
CA CYS A 313 -10.26 -22.17 -9.64
C CYS A 313 -11.04 -21.24 -10.57
N LYS A 314 -12.34 -21.57 -10.81
CA LYS A 314 -13.19 -20.74 -11.70
C LYS A 314 -13.45 -19.37 -11.07
N ARG A 315 -13.59 -19.34 -9.75
CA ARG A 315 -13.85 -18.12 -9.02
C ARG A 315 -12.60 -17.23 -8.91
N VAL A 316 -11.40 -17.84 -8.86
CA VAL A 316 -10.12 -17.12 -8.98
C VAL A 316 -10.05 -16.35 -10.31
N ASP A 317 -10.33 -17.04 -11.43
CA ASP A 317 -10.33 -16.40 -12.76
C ASP A 317 -11.37 -15.28 -12.89
N LYS A 318 -12.60 -15.53 -12.42
CA LYS A 318 -13.66 -14.53 -12.43
C LYS A 318 -13.33 -13.33 -11.56
N SER A 319 -12.72 -13.52 -10.38
CA SER A 319 -12.29 -12.42 -9.50
C SER A 319 -11.28 -11.53 -10.20
N LEU A 320 -10.28 -12.12 -10.87
CA LEU A 320 -9.31 -11.38 -11.67
C LEU A 320 -10.00 -10.61 -12.79
N PHE A 321 -10.91 -11.24 -13.55
CA PHE A 321 -11.60 -10.60 -14.65
C PHE A 321 -12.40 -9.37 -14.20
N TYR A 322 -13.19 -9.49 -13.11
CA TYR A 322 -13.94 -8.34 -12.58
C TYR A 322 -13.02 -7.26 -12.03
N CYS A 323 -11.96 -7.61 -11.28
CA CYS A 323 -11.01 -6.63 -10.77
C CYS A 323 -10.28 -5.90 -11.90
N GLN A 324 -9.91 -6.60 -12.98
CA GLN A 324 -9.34 -5.97 -14.19
C GLN A 324 -10.33 -5.02 -14.84
N GLY A 325 -11.58 -5.42 -15.02
CA GLY A 325 -12.61 -4.55 -15.58
C GLY A 325 -12.81 -3.27 -14.75
N PHE A 326 -12.90 -3.41 -13.44
CA PHE A 326 -13.08 -2.26 -12.54
C PHE A 326 -11.86 -1.36 -12.46
N VAL A 327 -10.63 -1.90 -12.43
CA VAL A 327 -9.43 -1.07 -12.38
C VAL A 327 -9.22 -0.32 -13.70
N ILE A 328 -9.51 -0.94 -14.84
CA ILE A 328 -9.47 -0.27 -16.15
C ILE A 328 -10.49 0.87 -16.18
N LEU A 329 -11.73 0.61 -15.78
CA LEU A 329 -12.79 1.62 -15.74
C LEU A 329 -12.40 2.78 -14.80
N THR A 330 -11.91 2.48 -13.61
CA THR A 330 -11.46 3.48 -12.63
C THR A 330 -10.30 4.30 -13.16
N GLY A 331 -9.28 3.67 -13.74
CA GLY A 331 -8.13 4.35 -14.31
C GLY A 331 -8.50 5.23 -15.50
N LEU A 332 -9.39 4.75 -16.38
CA LEU A 332 -9.87 5.54 -17.52
C LEU A 332 -10.73 6.73 -17.06
N ILE A 333 -11.68 6.51 -16.16
CA ILE A 333 -12.57 7.59 -15.70
C ILE A 333 -11.75 8.62 -14.90
N LEU A 334 -11.10 8.22 -13.83
CA LEU A 334 -10.41 9.16 -12.94
C LEU A 334 -9.18 9.78 -13.61
N GLY A 335 -8.44 9.01 -14.42
CA GLY A 335 -7.28 9.52 -15.15
C GLY A 335 -7.66 10.56 -16.22
N ASN A 336 -8.74 10.33 -16.97
CA ASN A 336 -9.21 11.33 -17.92
C ASN A 336 -9.86 12.52 -17.21
N LEU A 337 -10.62 12.33 -16.13
CA LEU A 337 -11.13 13.45 -15.34
C LEU A 337 -10.00 14.32 -14.80
N ALA A 338 -8.91 13.70 -14.26
CA ALA A 338 -7.74 14.43 -13.80
C ALA A 338 -7.08 15.24 -14.92
N TYR A 339 -7.05 14.74 -16.15
CA TYR A 339 -6.54 15.47 -17.31
C TYR A 339 -7.48 16.59 -17.78
N PHE A 340 -8.78 16.30 -17.98
CA PHE A 340 -9.74 17.30 -18.46
C PHE A 340 -9.94 18.45 -17.47
N PHE A 341 -9.93 18.15 -16.18
CA PHE A 341 -9.95 19.15 -15.12
C PHE A 341 -8.53 19.53 -14.63
N GLY A 342 -7.50 19.25 -15.43
CA GLY A 342 -6.11 19.48 -15.08
C GLY A 342 -5.82 20.94 -14.73
N HIS A 343 -6.34 21.89 -15.51
CA HIS A 343 -6.14 23.31 -15.25
C HIS A 343 -6.66 23.72 -13.84
N PRO A 344 -7.94 23.55 -13.46
CA PRO A 344 -8.43 23.89 -12.14
C PRO A 344 -7.78 23.06 -11.02
N LEU A 345 -7.40 21.80 -11.26
CA LEU A 345 -6.77 20.95 -10.26
C LEU A 345 -5.32 21.36 -9.98
N VAL A 346 -4.54 21.66 -11.01
CA VAL A 346 -3.15 22.10 -10.84
C VAL A 346 -3.10 23.52 -10.28
N SER A 347 -4.05 24.41 -10.67
CA SER A 347 -4.15 25.77 -10.16
C SER A 347 -4.39 25.85 -8.63
N ILE A 348 -4.90 24.78 -7.99
CA ILE A 348 -4.97 24.70 -6.53
C ILE A 348 -3.57 24.77 -5.89
N TYR A 349 -2.55 24.24 -6.60
CA TYR A 349 -1.18 24.15 -6.10
C TYR A 349 -0.32 25.34 -6.53
N ASN A 350 -0.56 25.89 -7.72
CA ASN A 350 0.21 27.01 -8.24
C ASN A 350 -0.62 27.82 -9.25
N SER A 351 -0.56 29.15 -9.14
CA SER A 351 -1.30 30.09 -10.01
C SER A 351 -0.53 30.51 -11.27
N ASP A 352 0.74 30.13 -11.42
CA ASP A 352 1.55 30.45 -12.61
C ASP A 352 1.11 29.55 -13.78
N GLU A 353 0.66 30.19 -14.86
CA GLU A 353 0.16 29.49 -16.04
C GLU A 353 1.22 28.58 -16.67
N ALA A 354 2.49 28.96 -16.65
CA ALA A 354 3.58 28.13 -17.17
C ALA A 354 3.74 26.83 -16.35
N VAL A 355 3.57 26.91 -15.03
CA VAL A 355 3.58 25.74 -14.12
C VAL A 355 2.37 24.87 -14.36
N ILE A 356 1.17 25.46 -14.52
CA ILE A 356 -0.07 24.75 -14.79
C ILE A 356 0.04 23.94 -16.07
N GLN A 357 0.57 24.54 -17.16
CA GLN A 357 0.74 23.86 -18.44
C GLN A 357 1.68 22.63 -18.31
N GLN A 358 2.77 22.76 -17.57
CA GLN A 358 3.67 21.63 -17.32
C GLN A 358 3.01 20.50 -16.54
N GLY A 359 2.15 20.84 -15.58
CA GLY A 359 1.34 19.87 -14.86
C GLY A 359 0.35 19.12 -15.77
N ILE A 360 -0.33 19.86 -16.67
CA ILE A 360 -1.29 19.29 -17.64
C ILE A 360 -0.56 18.36 -18.62
N ILE A 361 0.63 18.71 -19.11
CA ILE A 361 1.44 17.86 -19.98
C ILE A 361 1.69 16.53 -19.28
N ARG A 362 2.16 16.54 -18.04
CA ARG A 362 2.39 15.31 -17.25
C ARG A 362 1.12 14.48 -17.08
N LEU A 363 0.00 15.09 -16.68
CA LEU A 363 -1.28 14.41 -16.55
C LEU A 363 -1.72 13.77 -17.88
N GLY A 364 -1.44 14.42 -19.00
CA GLY A 364 -1.75 13.92 -20.35
C GLY A 364 -1.05 12.59 -20.68
N TYR A 365 0.20 12.43 -20.27
CA TYR A 365 0.97 11.20 -20.52
C TYR A 365 0.74 10.12 -19.45
N ILE A 366 0.66 10.51 -18.18
CA ILE A 366 0.65 9.57 -17.06
C ILE A 366 -0.78 9.26 -16.62
N ALA A 367 -1.58 10.28 -16.24
CA ALA A 367 -2.90 10.04 -15.65
C ALA A 367 -3.86 9.37 -16.63
N ARG A 368 -3.88 9.78 -17.90
CA ARG A 368 -4.73 9.16 -18.94
C ARG A 368 -4.39 7.70 -19.22
N THR A 369 -3.16 7.30 -18.99
CA THR A 369 -2.67 5.94 -19.23
C THR A 369 -2.62 5.08 -17.98
N TYR A 370 -3.08 5.58 -16.84
CA TYR A 370 -3.02 4.87 -15.56
C TYR A 370 -3.75 3.52 -15.54
N ALA A 371 -4.75 3.32 -16.39
CA ALA A 371 -5.39 2.02 -16.55
C ALA A 371 -4.36 0.90 -16.83
N LEU A 372 -3.27 1.19 -17.57
CA LEU A 372 -2.18 0.24 -17.84
C LEU A 372 -1.41 -0.14 -16.55
N CYS A 373 -1.15 0.85 -15.69
CA CYS A 373 -0.58 0.61 -14.36
C CYS A 373 -1.50 -0.27 -13.52
N GLY A 374 -2.79 0.03 -13.50
CA GLY A 374 -3.80 -0.74 -12.78
C GLY A 374 -3.88 -2.20 -13.23
N ILE A 375 -3.81 -2.45 -14.55
CA ILE A 375 -3.74 -3.80 -15.11
C ILE A 375 -2.52 -4.54 -14.58
N MET A 376 -1.35 -3.92 -14.66
CA MET A 376 -0.09 -4.47 -14.18
C MET A 376 -0.17 -4.86 -12.70
N ASP A 377 -0.61 -3.94 -11.84
CA ASP A 377 -0.68 -4.16 -10.38
C ASP A 377 -1.72 -5.21 -10.00
N THR A 378 -2.89 -5.21 -10.65
CA THR A 378 -3.93 -6.21 -10.38
C THR A 378 -3.47 -7.62 -10.76
N MET A 379 -2.66 -7.79 -11.81
CA MET A 379 -2.02 -9.07 -12.13
C MET A 379 -1.07 -9.53 -11.03
N VAL A 380 -0.25 -8.62 -10.49
CA VAL A 380 0.61 -8.90 -9.32
C VAL A 380 -0.23 -9.34 -8.12
N GLY A 381 -1.40 -8.72 -7.90
CA GLY A 381 -2.36 -9.10 -6.87
C GLY A 381 -2.79 -10.57 -6.96
N SER A 382 -3.18 -11.03 -8.16
CA SER A 382 -3.50 -12.44 -8.39
C SER A 382 -2.31 -13.37 -8.16
N LEU A 383 -1.14 -13.03 -8.69
CA LEU A 383 0.05 -13.85 -8.52
C LEU A 383 0.42 -14.02 -7.04
N ARG A 384 0.37 -12.94 -6.26
CA ARG A 384 0.60 -12.98 -4.81
C ARG A 384 -0.49 -13.74 -4.07
N GLY A 385 -1.75 -13.57 -4.45
CA GLY A 385 -2.87 -14.34 -3.90
C GLY A 385 -2.71 -15.85 -4.10
N LEU A 386 -2.12 -16.27 -5.23
CA LEU A 386 -1.73 -17.65 -5.49
C LEU A 386 -0.45 -18.08 -4.75
N GLY A 387 0.23 -17.17 -4.02
CA GLY A 387 1.46 -17.45 -3.26
C GLY A 387 2.76 -17.20 -4.01
N TYR A 388 2.71 -16.65 -5.22
CA TYR A 388 3.89 -16.34 -6.04
C TYR A 388 4.22 -14.85 -5.93
N SER A 389 5.26 -14.47 -5.21
CA SER A 389 5.63 -13.07 -4.97
C SER A 389 7.01 -12.68 -5.52
N ILE A 390 7.96 -13.62 -5.58
CA ILE A 390 9.33 -13.36 -6.01
C ILE A 390 9.39 -12.97 -7.49
N VAL A 391 8.83 -13.79 -8.38
CA VAL A 391 8.89 -13.53 -9.83
C VAL A 391 8.15 -12.25 -10.20
N PRO A 392 6.92 -11.97 -9.70
CA PRO A 392 6.28 -10.67 -9.93
C PRO A 392 7.10 -9.48 -9.45
N MET A 393 7.80 -9.60 -8.32
CA MET A 393 8.73 -8.56 -7.87
C MET A 393 9.84 -8.34 -8.90
N VAL A 394 10.55 -9.40 -9.30
CA VAL A 394 11.66 -9.29 -10.26
C VAL A 394 11.19 -8.71 -11.59
N VAL A 395 10.06 -9.16 -12.12
CA VAL A 395 9.46 -8.63 -13.36
C VAL A 395 9.13 -7.15 -13.22
N SER A 396 8.54 -6.73 -12.09
CA SER A 396 8.26 -5.31 -11.84
C SER A 396 9.53 -4.48 -11.71
N LEU A 397 10.57 -5.00 -11.04
CA LEU A 397 11.84 -4.29 -10.88
C LEU A 397 12.55 -4.09 -12.22
N ILE A 398 12.61 -5.12 -13.05
CA ILE A 398 13.25 -5.04 -14.38
C ILE A 398 12.39 -4.21 -15.33
N GLY A 399 11.09 -4.49 -15.41
CA GLY A 399 10.18 -3.88 -16.38
C GLY A 399 9.79 -2.44 -16.01
N ALA A 400 9.28 -2.20 -14.80
CA ALA A 400 8.81 -0.87 -14.43
C ALA A 400 9.94 0.06 -13.98
N CYS A 401 10.94 -0.41 -13.23
CA CYS A 401 12.05 0.41 -12.76
C CYS A 401 13.22 0.37 -13.74
N GLY A 402 13.73 -0.83 -14.07
CA GLY A 402 14.92 -1.01 -14.90
C GLY A 402 14.75 -0.40 -16.30
N LEU A 403 13.62 -0.63 -16.97
CA LEU A 403 13.35 -0.06 -18.28
C LEU A 403 13.36 1.47 -18.25
N ARG A 404 12.78 2.10 -17.21
CA ARG A 404 12.79 3.56 -17.07
C ARG A 404 14.19 4.11 -16.81
N ILE A 405 15.00 3.39 -16.03
CA ILE A 405 16.40 3.75 -15.79
C ILE A 405 17.18 3.68 -17.12
N VAL A 406 17.03 2.57 -17.87
CA VAL A 406 17.65 2.45 -19.20
C VAL A 406 17.17 3.56 -20.14
N TRP A 407 15.87 3.89 -20.12
CA TRP A 407 15.30 4.99 -20.90
C TRP A 407 15.97 6.32 -20.61
N ILE A 408 16.19 6.65 -19.32
CA ILE A 408 16.87 7.89 -18.91
C ILE A 408 18.30 7.98 -19.47
N PHE A 409 19.02 6.87 -19.48
CA PHE A 409 20.42 6.86 -19.93
C PHE A 409 20.59 6.65 -21.45
N THR A 410 19.52 6.37 -22.19
CA THR A 410 19.55 6.11 -23.64
C THR A 410 18.64 7.06 -24.41
N ILE A 411 17.36 6.75 -24.52
CA ILE A 411 16.38 7.46 -25.36
C ILE A 411 16.20 8.89 -24.90
N PHE A 412 16.11 9.13 -23.59
CA PHE A 412 16.00 10.47 -23.03
C PHE A 412 17.25 11.34 -23.31
N GLN A 413 18.43 10.76 -23.50
CA GLN A 413 19.63 11.55 -23.87
C GLN A 413 19.60 12.03 -25.32
N MET A 414 18.83 11.37 -26.20
CA MET A 414 18.67 11.75 -27.60
C MET A 414 17.68 12.91 -27.80
N ASP A 415 16.66 12.97 -26.94
CA ASP A 415 15.66 14.04 -26.93
C ASP A 415 15.26 14.34 -25.49
N ARG A 416 15.86 15.38 -24.92
CA ARG A 416 15.68 15.80 -23.53
C ARG A 416 14.46 16.70 -23.39
N THR A 417 13.27 16.11 -23.51
CA THR A 417 11.99 16.79 -23.28
C THR A 417 11.22 16.13 -22.13
N PRO A 418 10.38 16.88 -21.39
CA PRO A 418 9.53 16.29 -20.35
C PRO A 418 8.62 15.20 -20.90
N GLU A 419 8.08 15.39 -22.11
CA GLU A 419 7.21 14.46 -22.82
C GLU A 419 7.91 13.12 -23.06
N ASN A 420 9.16 13.15 -23.52
CA ASN A 420 9.97 11.95 -23.74
C ASN A 420 10.22 11.19 -22.41
N LEU A 421 10.41 11.92 -21.32
CA LEU A 421 10.55 11.29 -20.00
C LEU A 421 9.22 10.63 -19.55
N TYR A 422 8.08 11.33 -19.72
CA TYR A 422 6.79 10.85 -19.25
C TYR A 422 6.25 9.64 -20.04
N ILE A 423 6.56 9.54 -21.35
CA ILE A 423 6.13 8.40 -22.17
C ILE A 423 6.79 7.09 -21.74
N SER A 424 7.90 7.13 -21.01
CA SER A 424 8.53 5.94 -20.43
C SER A 424 7.61 5.19 -19.44
N TYR A 425 6.66 5.90 -18.81
CA TYR A 425 5.70 5.31 -17.87
C TYR A 425 4.74 4.32 -18.55
N PRO A 426 3.91 4.73 -19.52
CA PRO A 426 3.00 3.80 -20.18
C PRO A 426 3.73 2.68 -20.91
N ILE A 427 4.88 2.92 -21.52
CA ILE A 427 5.67 1.88 -22.18
C ILE A 427 6.13 0.82 -21.15
N SER A 428 6.66 1.26 -20.01
CA SER A 428 7.07 0.34 -18.96
C SER A 428 5.91 -0.46 -18.38
N TRP A 429 4.73 0.14 -18.23
CA TRP A 429 3.52 -0.56 -17.75
C TRP A 429 3.01 -1.60 -18.74
N ILE A 430 3.02 -1.29 -20.06
CA ILE A 430 2.62 -2.25 -21.11
C ILE A 430 3.55 -3.46 -21.09
N VAL A 431 4.86 -3.23 -21.13
CA VAL A 431 5.86 -4.32 -21.17
C VAL A 431 5.77 -5.18 -19.91
N THR A 432 5.77 -4.54 -18.75
CA THR A 432 5.69 -5.26 -17.46
C THR A 432 4.37 -5.99 -17.30
N GLY A 433 3.25 -5.34 -17.65
CA GLY A 433 1.92 -5.93 -17.59
C GLY A 433 1.78 -7.14 -18.51
N ALA A 434 2.31 -7.08 -19.73
CA ALA A 434 2.32 -8.21 -20.66
C ALA A 434 3.09 -9.41 -20.08
N VAL A 435 4.27 -9.18 -19.50
CA VAL A 435 5.04 -10.25 -18.87
C VAL A 435 4.30 -10.84 -17.66
N HIS A 436 3.64 -10.00 -16.83
CA HIS A 436 2.82 -10.49 -15.72
C HIS A 436 1.64 -11.34 -16.20
N ILE A 437 0.97 -10.96 -17.28
CA ILE A 437 -0.12 -11.74 -17.88
C ILE A 437 0.39 -13.11 -18.34
N LEU A 438 1.50 -13.15 -19.10
CA LEU A 438 2.09 -14.40 -19.57
C LEU A 438 2.52 -15.30 -18.39
N TYR A 439 3.16 -14.72 -17.39
CA TYR A 439 3.56 -15.45 -16.20
C TYR A 439 2.35 -15.96 -15.39
N PHE A 440 1.28 -15.16 -15.29
CA PHE A 440 0.04 -15.60 -14.65
C PHE A 440 -0.58 -16.80 -15.36
N LEU A 441 -0.65 -16.80 -16.69
CA LEU A 441 -1.17 -17.93 -17.45
C LEU A 441 -0.36 -19.22 -17.22
N TYR A 442 0.96 -19.11 -17.09
CA TYR A 442 1.82 -20.23 -16.72
C TYR A 442 1.55 -20.72 -15.29
N VAL A 443 1.60 -19.82 -14.31
CA VAL A 443 1.38 -20.14 -12.89
C VAL A 443 -0.01 -20.69 -12.63
N ARG A 444 -1.03 -20.12 -13.26
CA ARG A 444 -2.42 -20.54 -13.17
C ARG A 444 -2.58 -22.04 -13.51
N ARG A 445 -1.97 -22.48 -14.63
CA ARG A 445 -2.01 -23.90 -15.03
C ARG A 445 -1.41 -24.81 -13.95
N LYS A 446 -0.26 -24.43 -13.41
CA LYS A 446 0.44 -25.17 -12.35
C LYS A 446 -0.33 -25.17 -11.03
N ALA A 447 -0.83 -24.03 -10.59
CA ALA A 447 -1.57 -23.88 -9.34
C ALA A 447 -2.89 -24.64 -9.36
N PHE A 448 -3.61 -24.62 -10.50
CA PHE A 448 -4.89 -25.33 -10.65
C PHE A 448 -4.72 -26.85 -10.80
N ALA A 449 -3.61 -27.31 -11.38
CA ALA A 449 -3.27 -28.73 -11.40
C ALA A 449 -3.04 -29.28 -9.98
N LEU A 450 -2.37 -28.52 -9.12
CA LEU A 450 -2.17 -28.91 -7.70
C LEU A 450 -3.49 -29.06 -6.95
N ILE A 451 -4.45 -28.14 -7.12
CA ILE A 451 -5.78 -28.24 -6.50
C ILE A 451 -6.50 -29.51 -6.94
N LYS A 452 -6.48 -29.83 -8.23
CA LYS A 452 -7.13 -31.05 -8.77
C LYS A 452 -6.50 -32.31 -8.19
N THR A 453 -5.17 -32.34 -8.08
CA THR A 453 -4.46 -33.50 -7.50
C THR A 453 -4.80 -33.69 -6.02
N ASP A 454 -4.82 -32.59 -5.24
CA ASP A 454 -5.17 -32.64 -3.81
C ASP A 454 -6.64 -33.08 -3.62
N SER A 455 -7.56 -32.66 -4.49
CA SER A 455 -8.95 -33.08 -4.48
C SER A 455 -9.12 -34.58 -4.80
N HIS A 456 -8.37 -35.11 -5.75
CA HIS A 456 -8.35 -36.55 -6.06
C HIS A 456 -7.78 -37.39 -4.91
N MET A 457 -6.68 -36.97 -4.30
CA MET A 457 -6.10 -37.68 -3.14
C MET A 457 -7.04 -37.68 -1.94
N ALA A 458 -7.74 -36.55 -1.69
CA ALA A 458 -8.74 -36.50 -0.64
C ALA A 458 -9.94 -37.41 -0.88
N ALA A 459 -10.38 -37.55 -2.13
CA ALA A 459 -11.44 -38.49 -2.53
C ALA A 459 -11.02 -39.96 -2.37
N GLU A 460 -9.74 -40.27 -2.49
CA GLU A 460 -9.17 -41.62 -2.30
C GLU A 460 -8.77 -41.88 -0.83
N GLY A 461 -9.15 -41.02 0.13
CA GLY A 461 -8.83 -41.19 1.55
C GLY A 461 -7.35 -41.02 1.91
N ARG A 462 -6.53 -40.56 0.97
CA ARG A 462 -5.11 -40.25 1.20
C ARG A 462 -4.99 -38.82 1.67
N HIS A 463 -4.46 -38.60 2.88
CA HIS A 463 -4.18 -37.25 3.36
C HIS A 463 -3.12 -36.60 2.46
N PRO A 464 -3.42 -35.47 1.80
CA PRO A 464 -2.41 -34.70 1.11
C PRO A 464 -1.34 -34.28 2.12
N ALA A 465 -0.07 -34.55 1.82
CA ALA A 465 1.04 -34.01 2.61
C ALA A 465 0.83 -32.49 2.74
N ALA A 466 0.81 -31.99 3.96
CA ALA A 466 0.57 -30.58 4.26
C ALA A 466 1.62 -29.71 3.58
N LYS A 467 1.45 -29.43 2.28
CA LYS A 467 2.12 -28.34 1.58
C LYS A 467 1.30 -27.07 1.89
N VAL A 468 1.68 -26.44 2.99
CA VAL A 468 1.17 -25.16 3.45
C VAL A 468 1.62 -24.03 2.52
#